data_8c8a4f6e464622b4073487a41a79abb9
#
_entry.id   8c8a4f6e464622b4073487a41a79abb9
#
_cell.length_a   1.000
_cell.length_b   1.000
_cell.length_c   1.000
_cell.angle_alpha   90.00
_cell.angle_beta   90.00
_cell.angle_gamma   90.00
#
_symmetry.space_group_name_H-M   'P 1'
#
loop_
_entity.id
_entity.type
_entity.pdbx_description
1 polymer ?
#
loop_
_entity_poly.entity_id
_entity_poly.type
_entity_poly.pdbx_seq_one_letter_code
_entity_poly.pdbx_strand_id
1 'polypeptide(L)'
;MSYCEANDLAVGYNSPLLEHIKFAAERGQILTLIGPNGAGKSTLMKTLAAQLAPQGGTVLLDGQSLSVYAPNARARKMALMVPHTNRTELTTCFDVAAAGRYPYTGRLGILSEEDKKQVFDALHLVNAADIADRDFDKISDGQRQRVLLARAVCQKPEILFLDEPTSFLDVKGKAELMTILRHLAKEKNTAIILSLHELDLAQKLSDAVVCVSLDSVSDIMTVKDAFQKENIQKLYKMSDEEYTFLFGKKEPPKFEHYIRSGQKLLRCGYTTGTCAALGAAGAARLLFTGKALAT
;
A
#
# COMPACT_ATOMS: atom_id res chain seq x y z
N MET A 1 -17.54 16.03 0.60
CA MET A 1 -17.69 16.32 -0.85
C MET A 1 -16.57 15.58 -1.57
N SER A 2 -16.90 14.87 -2.63
CA SER A 2 -15.93 14.15 -3.45
C SER A 2 -14.90 15.11 -4.02
N TYR A 3 -13.64 14.68 -4.00
CA TYR A 3 -12.54 15.47 -4.52
C TYR A 3 -12.05 14.97 -5.88
N CYS A 4 -12.02 13.65 -6.07
CA CYS A 4 -11.70 13.01 -7.33
C CYS A 4 -12.82 12.02 -7.68
N GLU A 5 -13.42 12.16 -8.87
CA GLU A 5 -14.51 11.32 -9.32
C GLU A 5 -14.17 10.68 -10.66
N ALA A 6 -14.51 9.41 -10.81
CA ALA A 6 -14.55 8.70 -12.08
C ALA A 6 -16.02 8.52 -12.48
N ASN A 7 -16.40 9.02 -13.64
CA ASN A 7 -17.77 8.97 -14.15
C ASN A 7 -17.81 8.20 -15.46
N ASP A 8 -18.33 6.97 -15.41
CA ASP A 8 -18.43 6.04 -16.54
C ASP A 8 -17.09 5.89 -17.28
N LEU A 9 -16.00 5.83 -16.49
CA LEU A 9 -14.63 5.90 -17.00
C LEU A 9 -14.25 4.57 -17.66
N ALA A 10 -13.66 4.66 -18.86
CA ALA A 10 -12.98 3.55 -19.53
C ALA A 10 -11.48 3.82 -19.58
N VAL A 11 -10.68 2.83 -19.20
CA VAL A 11 -9.22 2.92 -19.13
C VAL A 11 -8.56 1.82 -19.94
N GLY A 12 -7.44 2.15 -20.58
CA GLY A 12 -6.69 1.23 -21.44
C GLY A 12 -5.65 1.98 -22.26
N TYR A 13 -4.86 1.27 -23.05
CA TYR A 13 -3.85 1.88 -23.93
C TYR A 13 -4.40 2.03 -25.36
N ASN A 14 -4.50 0.93 -26.11
CA ASN A 14 -5.00 0.94 -27.50
C ASN A 14 -6.49 0.60 -27.58
N SER A 15 -7.00 -0.09 -26.58
CA SER A 15 -8.40 -0.46 -26.40
C SER A 15 -8.75 -0.40 -24.92
N PRO A 16 -10.04 -0.27 -24.57
CA PRO A 16 -10.47 -0.35 -23.19
C PRO A 16 -10.06 -1.68 -22.54
N LEU A 17 -9.44 -1.59 -21.38
CA LEU A 17 -9.11 -2.72 -20.50
C LEU A 17 -10.19 -2.89 -19.44
N LEU A 18 -10.66 -1.79 -18.89
CA LEU A 18 -11.74 -1.71 -17.89
C LEU A 18 -12.69 -0.60 -18.30
N GLU A 19 -13.97 -0.83 -18.14
CA GLU A 19 -15.05 0.10 -18.54
C GLU A 19 -16.05 0.29 -17.41
N HIS A 20 -16.92 1.27 -17.59
CA HIS A 20 -18.01 1.59 -16.67
C HIS A 20 -17.58 1.87 -15.23
N ILE A 21 -16.38 2.41 -15.06
CA ILE A 21 -15.80 2.68 -13.74
C ILE A 21 -16.48 3.92 -13.13
N LYS A 22 -17.03 3.75 -11.93
CA LYS A 22 -17.67 4.83 -11.15
C LYS A 22 -17.20 4.77 -9.71
N PHE A 23 -16.50 5.80 -9.26
CA PHE A 23 -16.22 5.99 -7.85
C PHE A 23 -15.87 7.45 -7.54
N ALA A 24 -15.86 7.78 -6.27
CA ALA A 24 -15.48 9.10 -5.78
C ALA A 24 -14.57 8.97 -4.56
N ALA A 25 -13.45 9.68 -4.55
CA ALA A 25 -12.56 9.78 -3.40
C ALA A 25 -12.70 11.16 -2.74
N GLU A 26 -12.72 11.17 -1.41
CA GLU A 26 -12.88 12.39 -0.62
C GLU A 26 -11.53 12.90 -0.11
N ARG A 27 -11.48 14.19 0.23
CA ARG A 27 -10.31 14.75 0.95
C ARG A 27 -10.16 14.06 2.31
N GLY A 28 -8.92 13.82 2.72
CA GLY A 28 -8.63 13.17 3.99
C GLY A 28 -8.98 11.67 4.03
N GLN A 29 -9.38 11.08 2.89
CA GLN A 29 -9.71 9.67 2.74
C GLN A 29 -8.56 8.89 2.12
N ILE A 30 -8.38 7.67 2.59
CA ILE A 30 -7.50 6.67 1.98
C ILE A 30 -8.38 5.63 1.27
N LEU A 31 -8.40 5.70 -0.05
CA LEU A 31 -9.08 4.75 -0.93
C LEU A 31 -8.06 3.75 -1.48
N THR A 32 -8.27 2.46 -1.22
CA THR A 32 -7.34 1.42 -1.67
C THR A 32 -7.93 0.58 -2.80
N LEU A 33 -7.14 0.43 -3.86
CA LEU A 33 -7.43 -0.50 -4.96
C LEU A 33 -6.82 -1.86 -4.62
N ILE A 34 -7.64 -2.90 -4.53
CA ILE A 34 -7.19 -4.28 -4.35
C ILE A 34 -7.58 -5.14 -5.55
N GLY A 35 -6.84 -6.22 -5.81
CA GLY A 35 -7.13 -7.15 -6.89
C GLY A 35 -5.88 -7.82 -7.45
N PRO A 36 -6.05 -8.82 -8.32
CA PRO A 36 -4.93 -9.60 -8.86
C PRO A 36 -3.97 -8.76 -9.70
N ASN A 37 -2.78 -9.30 -9.92
CA ASN A 37 -1.79 -8.69 -10.83
C ASN A 37 -2.35 -8.69 -12.26
N GLY A 38 -2.07 -7.61 -12.99
CA GLY A 38 -2.58 -7.46 -14.36
C GLY A 38 -4.04 -7.01 -14.47
N ALA A 39 -4.77 -6.82 -13.36
CA ALA A 39 -6.17 -6.38 -13.39
C ALA A 39 -6.39 -4.91 -13.84
N GLY A 40 -5.31 -4.17 -14.10
CA GLY A 40 -5.45 -2.79 -14.60
C GLY A 40 -5.37 -1.70 -13.52
N LYS A 41 -5.03 -2.01 -12.27
CA LYS A 41 -4.90 -1.03 -11.17
C LYS A 41 -3.97 0.14 -11.54
N SER A 42 -2.78 -0.16 -12.04
CA SER A 42 -1.81 0.86 -12.47
C SER A 42 -2.30 1.68 -13.67
N THR A 43 -3.02 1.05 -14.60
CA THR A 43 -3.63 1.72 -15.76
C THR A 43 -4.71 2.69 -15.29
N LEU A 44 -5.58 2.24 -14.37
CA LEU A 44 -6.59 3.09 -13.75
C LEU A 44 -5.95 4.28 -13.03
N MET A 45 -4.94 4.06 -12.20
CA MET A 45 -4.26 5.15 -11.47
C MET A 45 -3.58 6.14 -12.41
N LYS A 46 -2.90 5.68 -13.47
CA LYS A 46 -2.31 6.57 -14.48
C LYS A 46 -3.36 7.41 -15.20
N THR A 47 -4.54 6.84 -15.48
CA THR A 47 -5.64 7.59 -16.10
C THR A 47 -6.22 8.62 -15.14
N LEU A 48 -6.46 8.26 -13.88
CA LEU A 48 -6.93 9.19 -12.84
C LEU A 48 -5.93 10.34 -12.60
N ALA A 49 -4.62 10.03 -12.65
CA ALA A 49 -3.56 11.03 -12.52
C ALA A 49 -3.25 11.78 -13.83
N ALA A 50 -4.07 11.59 -14.87
CA ALA A 50 -3.92 12.18 -16.20
C ALA A 50 -2.55 11.98 -16.87
N GLN A 51 -1.87 10.86 -16.56
CA GLN A 51 -0.70 10.39 -17.31
C GLN A 51 -1.09 9.54 -18.52
N LEU A 52 -2.30 8.98 -18.50
CA LEU A 52 -2.88 8.23 -19.60
C LEU A 52 -4.24 8.87 -19.92
N ALA A 53 -4.52 9.08 -21.20
CA ALA A 53 -5.82 9.57 -21.63
C ALA A 53 -6.91 8.52 -21.38
N PRO A 54 -8.11 8.90 -20.89
CA PRO A 54 -9.22 7.98 -20.79
C PRO A 54 -9.67 7.51 -22.17
N GLN A 55 -10.09 6.25 -22.27
CA GLN A 55 -10.69 5.68 -23.50
C GLN A 55 -12.18 6.03 -23.61
N GLY A 56 -12.82 6.44 -22.52
CA GLY A 56 -14.20 6.90 -22.43
C GLY A 56 -14.50 7.46 -21.05
N GLY A 57 -15.63 8.14 -20.92
CA GLY A 57 -16.04 8.76 -19.66
C GLY A 57 -15.22 9.98 -19.26
N THR A 58 -15.28 10.36 -18.00
CA THR A 58 -14.60 11.56 -17.48
C THR A 58 -14.04 11.35 -16.08
N VAL A 59 -12.93 12.04 -15.82
CA VAL A 59 -12.40 12.20 -14.46
C VAL A 59 -12.60 13.65 -14.03
N LEU A 60 -13.26 13.84 -12.89
CA LEU A 60 -13.42 15.16 -12.28
C LEU A 60 -12.45 15.30 -11.10
N LEU A 61 -11.88 16.48 -10.96
CA LEU A 61 -11.10 16.91 -9.83
C LEU A 61 -11.70 18.20 -9.28
N ASP A 62 -12.12 18.17 -8.02
CA ASP A 62 -12.80 19.32 -7.39
C ASP A 62 -14.02 19.80 -8.21
N GLY A 63 -14.82 18.85 -8.70
CA GLY A 63 -16.01 19.08 -9.51
C GLY A 63 -15.77 19.51 -10.96
N GLN A 64 -14.50 19.66 -11.39
CA GLN A 64 -14.15 20.08 -12.76
C GLN A 64 -13.44 18.94 -13.51
N SER A 65 -13.72 18.83 -14.82
CA SER A 65 -13.02 17.86 -15.66
C SER A 65 -11.51 18.09 -15.67
N LEU A 66 -10.72 17.01 -15.57
CA LEU A 66 -9.25 17.10 -15.66
C LEU A 66 -8.75 17.76 -16.95
N SER A 67 -9.53 17.69 -18.03
CA SER A 67 -9.17 18.29 -19.31
C SER A 67 -9.15 19.84 -19.29
N VAL A 68 -9.84 20.45 -18.33
CA VAL A 68 -9.91 21.92 -18.20
C VAL A 68 -8.67 22.48 -17.51
N TYR A 69 -7.98 21.67 -16.71
CA TYR A 69 -6.80 22.12 -15.99
C TYR A 69 -5.59 22.23 -16.91
N ALA A 70 -4.92 23.39 -16.91
CA ALA A 70 -3.61 23.51 -17.50
C ALA A 70 -2.62 22.52 -16.84
N PRO A 71 -1.65 21.96 -17.58
CA PRO A 71 -0.74 20.92 -17.05
C PRO A 71 -0.06 21.31 -15.73
N ASN A 72 0.39 22.55 -15.60
CA ASN A 72 1.06 23.04 -14.39
C ASN A 72 0.09 23.20 -13.20
N ALA A 73 -1.14 23.67 -13.45
CA ALA A 73 -2.18 23.76 -12.42
C ALA A 73 -2.57 22.37 -11.90
N ARG A 74 -2.71 21.40 -12.80
CA ARG A 74 -2.97 20.01 -12.48
C ARG A 74 -1.82 19.40 -11.66
N ALA A 75 -0.57 19.63 -12.09
CA ALA A 75 0.61 19.14 -11.37
C ALA A 75 0.77 19.74 -9.95
N ARG A 76 0.17 20.89 -9.64
CA ARG A 76 0.12 21.42 -8.27
C ARG A 76 -0.95 20.75 -7.40
N LYS A 77 -1.98 20.17 -8.00
CA LYS A 77 -3.09 19.54 -7.29
C LYS A 77 -2.90 18.04 -7.06
N MET A 78 -2.20 17.35 -7.95
CA MET A 78 -2.06 15.90 -7.89
C MET A 78 -0.62 15.43 -8.08
N ALA A 79 -0.23 14.40 -7.35
CA ALA A 79 1.03 13.71 -7.51
C ALA A 79 0.79 12.21 -7.73
N LEU A 80 1.62 11.59 -8.58
CA LEU A 80 1.62 10.16 -8.80
C LEU A 80 3.01 9.59 -8.51
N MET A 81 3.05 8.59 -7.64
CA MET A 81 4.21 7.76 -7.41
C MET A 81 4.00 6.40 -8.09
N VAL A 82 4.84 6.09 -9.04
CA VAL A 82 4.91 4.78 -9.69
C VAL A 82 6.24 4.12 -9.35
N PRO A 83 6.31 2.77 -9.36
CA PRO A 83 7.60 2.08 -9.21
C PRO A 83 8.61 2.62 -10.22
N HIS A 84 9.82 2.90 -9.74
CA HIS A 84 10.87 3.49 -10.59
C HIS A 84 11.48 2.41 -11.50
N THR A 85 11.45 2.66 -12.82
CA THR A 85 11.97 1.73 -13.82
C THR A 85 13.22 2.25 -14.55
N ASN A 86 13.52 3.55 -14.47
CA ASN A 86 14.63 4.16 -15.19
C ASN A 86 15.77 4.56 -14.25
N ARG A 87 17.00 4.22 -14.62
CA ARG A 87 18.21 4.75 -13.97
C ARG A 87 18.43 6.19 -14.40
N THR A 88 18.65 7.07 -13.43
CA THR A 88 19.02 8.48 -13.64
C THR A 88 20.46 8.65 -13.22
N GLU A 89 21.39 8.60 -14.18
CA GLU A 89 22.81 8.75 -13.88
C GLU A 89 23.10 10.10 -13.22
N LEU A 90 24.01 10.11 -12.24
CA LEU A 90 24.55 11.29 -11.56
C LEU A 90 23.51 12.19 -10.84
N THR A 91 22.42 11.63 -10.33
CA THR A 91 21.37 12.37 -9.64
C THR A 91 21.37 12.01 -8.16
N THR A 92 21.41 13.01 -7.28
CA THR A 92 21.32 12.78 -5.82
C THR A 92 19.88 12.48 -5.39
N CYS A 93 19.72 11.92 -4.19
CA CYS A 93 18.39 11.73 -3.59
C CYS A 93 17.66 13.07 -3.42
N PHE A 94 18.39 14.16 -3.10
CA PHE A 94 17.85 15.50 -3.05
C PHE A 94 17.29 15.94 -4.41
N ASP A 95 18.04 15.74 -5.50
CA ASP A 95 17.61 16.16 -6.85
C ASP A 95 16.35 15.40 -7.29
N VAL A 96 16.28 14.09 -6.99
CA VAL A 96 15.09 13.29 -7.27
C VAL A 96 13.88 13.80 -6.50
N ALA A 97 14.02 14.09 -5.21
CA ALA A 97 12.94 14.67 -4.42
C ALA A 97 12.57 16.09 -4.89
N ALA A 98 13.57 16.90 -5.25
CA ALA A 98 13.41 18.27 -5.73
C ALA A 98 12.63 18.36 -7.06
N ALA A 99 12.65 17.31 -7.89
CA ALA A 99 11.82 17.25 -9.09
C ALA A 99 10.32 17.43 -8.80
N GLY A 100 9.85 17.09 -7.59
CA GLY A 100 8.49 17.39 -7.14
C GLY A 100 8.16 18.87 -7.04
N ARG A 101 9.19 19.76 -7.04
CA ARG A 101 9.00 21.22 -7.00
C ARG A 101 8.88 21.87 -8.38
N TYR A 102 9.11 21.14 -9.49
CA TYR A 102 9.02 21.70 -10.84
C TYR A 102 7.72 22.46 -11.16
N PRO A 103 6.54 22.08 -10.67
CA PRO A 103 5.34 22.88 -10.89
C PRO A 103 5.39 24.30 -10.28
N TYR A 104 6.33 24.55 -9.37
CA TYR A 104 6.48 25.81 -8.65
C TYR A 104 7.68 26.63 -9.13
N THR A 105 8.65 25.98 -9.76
CA THR A 105 9.81 26.67 -10.35
C THR A 105 9.44 27.30 -11.69
N GLY A 106 10.07 28.39 -12.04
CA GLY A 106 9.90 29.04 -13.34
C GLY A 106 10.48 28.20 -14.49
N ARG A 107 10.56 28.79 -15.70
CA ARG A 107 11.09 28.15 -16.92
C ARG A 107 12.51 27.60 -16.77
N LEU A 108 13.31 28.18 -15.89
CA LEU A 108 14.71 27.76 -15.65
C LEU A 108 14.83 26.62 -14.63
N GLY A 109 13.74 26.20 -13.99
CA GLY A 109 13.77 25.11 -12.99
C GLY A 109 14.57 25.44 -11.72
N ILE A 110 14.89 26.71 -11.46
CA ILE A 110 15.71 27.14 -10.32
C ILE A 110 14.88 27.05 -9.05
N LEU A 111 15.37 26.28 -8.06
CA LEU A 111 14.75 26.16 -6.75
C LEU A 111 14.99 27.44 -5.92
N SER A 112 13.94 27.98 -5.35
CA SER A 112 14.04 28.99 -4.30
C SER A 112 14.49 28.37 -2.97
N GLU A 113 14.88 29.19 -2.00
CA GLU A 113 15.20 28.68 -0.64
C GLU A 113 13.98 28.04 0.02
N GLU A 114 12.78 28.52 -0.25
CA GLU A 114 11.54 27.89 0.22
C GLU A 114 11.33 26.53 -0.45
N ASP A 115 11.62 26.36 -1.75
CA ASP A 115 11.54 25.08 -2.42
C ASP A 115 12.53 24.08 -1.83
N LYS A 116 13.77 24.49 -1.59
CA LYS A 116 14.78 23.63 -0.93
C LYS A 116 14.33 23.18 0.45
N LYS A 117 13.77 24.10 1.25
CA LYS A 117 13.19 23.78 2.55
C LYS A 117 12.08 22.73 2.42
N GLN A 118 11.15 22.90 1.46
CA GLN A 118 10.09 21.92 1.24
C GLN A 118 10.62 20.54 0.84
N VAL A 119 11.71 20.45 0.08
CA VAL A 119 12.38 19.21 -0.27
C VAL A 119 12.94 18.54 0.98
N PHE A 120 13.67 19.29 1.83
CA PHE A 120 14.20 18.75 3.07
C PHE A 120 13.09 18.32 4.06
N ASP A 121 12.03 19.13 4.19
CA ASP A 121 10.87 18.76 5.03
C ASP A 121 10.23 17.45 4.55
N ALA A 122 10.11 17.25 3.23
CA ALA A 122 9.60 16.00 2.68
C ALA A 122 10.56 14.81 2.90
N LEU A 123 11.88 15.00 2.73
CA LEU A 123 12.89 13.97 3.02
C LEU A 123 12.90 13.58 4.49
N HIS A 124 12.76 14.56 5.40
CA HIS A 124 12.63 14.30 6.84
C HIS A 124 11.37 13.49 7.15
N LEU A 125 10.23 13.85 6.57
CA LEU A 125 8.96 13.15 6.78
C LEU A 125 9.06 11.67 6.44
N VAL A 126 9.83 11.31 5.41
CA VAL A 126 9.99 9.91 4.96
C VAL A 126 11.24 9.22 5.51
N ASN A 127 11.94 9.83 6.47
CA ASN A 127 13.19 9.32 7.05
C ASN A 127 14.26 9.03 5.98
N ALA A 128 14.51 9.99 5.09
CA ALA A 128 15.52 9.91 4.02
C ALA A 128 16.43 11.14 3.95
N ALA A 129 16.40 12.03 4.96
CA ALA A 129 17.21 13.24 4.97
C ALA A 129 18.72 12.95 5.11
N ASP A 130 19.09 11.89 5.80
CA ASP A 130 20.47 11.45 6.01
C ASP A 130 21.14 10.92 4.74
N ILE A 131 20.37 10.64 3.71
CA ILE A 131 20.85 10.16 2.40
C ILE A 131 20.66 11.20 1.28
N ALA A 132 20.28 12.44 1.61
CA ALA A 132 19.96 13.47 0.62
C ALA A 132 21.05 13.65 -0.45
N ASP A 133 22.32 13.64 -0.05
CA ASP A 133 23.47 13.87 -0.94
C ASP A 133 23.99 12.58 -1.60
N ARG A 134 23.37 11.41 -1.30
CA ARG A 134 23.79 10.15 -1.90
C ARG A 134 23.27 10.04 -3.33
N ASP A 135 24.05 9.34 -4.15
CA ASP A 135 23.64 8.92 -5.49
C ASP A 135 22.40 8.02 -5.40
N PHE A 136 21.32 8.43 -6.09
CA PHE A 136 20.04 7.73 -6.05
C PHE A 136 20.13 6.29 -6.58
N ASP A 137 21.03 6.01 -7.51
CA ASP A 137 21.21 4.67 -8.05
C ASP A 137 22.03 3.74 -7.14
N LYS A 138 22.71 4.30 -6.12
CA LYS A 138 23.54 3.55 -5.16
C LYS A 138 22.91 3.30 -3.80
N ILE A 139 21.63 3.62 -3.63
CA ILE A 139 20.88 3.36 -2.40
C ILE A 139 20.03 2.06 -2.54
N SER A 140 19.57 1.52 -1.40
CA SER A 140 18.68 0.35 -1.41
C SER A 140 17.31 0.65 -2.00
N ASP A 141 16.61 -0.38 -2.47
CA ASP A 141 15.27 -0.21 -3.05
C ASP A 141 14.28 0.39 -2.05
N GLY A 142 14.35 0.02 -0.76
CA GLY A 142 13.52 0.63 0.28
C GLY A 142 13.85 2.12 0.51
N GLN A 143 15.14 2.51 0.46
CA GLN A 143 15.53 3.93 0.50
C GLN A 143 15.05 4.67 -0.75
N ARG A 144 15.17 4.05 -1.92
CA ARG A 144 14.68 4.58 -3.20
C ARG A 144 13.17 4.86 -3.13
N GLN A 145 12.39 3.93 -2.57
CA GLN A 145 10.96 4.09 -2.37
C GLN A 145 10.62 5.30 -1.48
N ARG A 146 11.38 5.52 -0.40
CA ARG A 146 11.21 6.70 0.47
C ARG A 146 11.51 8.00 -0.26
N VAL A 147 12.58 8.07 -1.05
CA VAL A 147 12.92 9.26 -1.84
C VAL A 147 11.85 9.58 -2.90
N LEU A 148 11.29 8.55 -3.56
CA LEU A 148 10.18 8.71 -4.51
C LEU A 148 8.91 9.22 -3.82
N LEU A 149 8.64 8.76 -2.60
CA LEU A 149 7.54 9.29 -1.79
C LEU A 149 7.81 10.75 -1.41
N ALA A 150 9.05 11.09 -1.00
CA ALA A 150 9.43 12.48 -0.73
C ALA A 150 9.18 13.38 -1.94
N ARG A 151 9.54 12.93 -3.15
CA ARG A 151 9.26 13.64 -4.41
C ARG A 151 7.77 13.96 -4.58
N ALA A 152 6.91 12.95 -4.31
CA ALA A 152 5.47 13.13 -4.43
C ALA A 152 4.90 14.07 -3.35
N VAL A 153 5.40 13.97 -2.11
CA VAL A 153 4.93 14.77 -0.97
C VAL A 153 5.40 16.21 -1.05
N CYS A 154 6.65 16.48 -1.48
CA CYS A 154 7.17 17.86 -1.57
C CYS A 154 6.45 18.70 -2.65
N GLN A 155 5.74 18.05 -3.56
CA GLN A 155 4.83 18.69 -4.51
C GLN A 155 3.60 19.31 -3.81
N LYS A 156 3.32 18.97 -2.54
CA LYS A 156 2.16 19.41 -1.75
C LYS A 156 0.83 19.15 -2.47
N PRO A 157 0.57 17.93 -2.91
CA PRO A 157 -0.63 17.62 -3.67
C PRO A 157 -1.88 17.62 -2.77
N GLU A 158 -3.02 17.95 -3.36
CA GLU A 158 -4.33 17.78 -2.73
C GLU A 158 -4.84 16.34 -2.85
N ILE A 159 -4.35 15.60 -3.89
CA ILE A 159 -4.55 14.15 -4.04
C ILE A 159 -3.24 13.46 -4.40
N LEU A 160 -2.99 12.33 -3.76
CA LEU A 160 -1.79 11.52 -3.94
C LEU A 160 -2.17 10.12 -4.45
N PHE A 161 -1.63 9.75 -5.59
CA PHE A 161 -1.74 8.42 -6.17
C PHE A 161 -0.46 7.63 -5.91
N LEU A 162 -0.58 6.40 -5.37
CA LEU A 162 0.56 5.55 -5.00
C LEU A 162 0.38 4.15 -5.58
N ASP A 163 1.16 3.81 -6.59
CA ASP A 163 1.14 2.47 -7.19
C ASP A 163 2.12 1.57 -6.46
N GLU A 164 1.59 0.57 -5.75
CA GLU A 164 2.34 -0.42 -4.96
C GLU A 164 3.41 0.19 -4.03
N PRO A 165 3.07 1.15 -3.17
CA PRO A 165 4.06 1.88 -2.38
C PRO A 165 4.77 1.02 -1.32
N THR A 166 4.28 -0.18 -1.03
CA THR A 166 4.85 -1.13 -0.05
C THR A 166 5.89 -2.07 -0.64
N SER A 167 6.03 -2.09 -1.97
CA SER A 167 7.02 -2.92 -2.65
C SER A 167 8.42 -2.60 -2.16
N PHE A 168 9.24 -3.64 -1.95
CA PHE A 168 10.64 -3.55 -1.46
C PHE A 168 10.81 -3.02 -0.03
N LEU A 169 9.74 -2.75 0.72
CA LEU A 169 9.84 -2.35 2.12
C LEU A 169 9.78 -3.57 3.05
N ASP A 170 10.63 -3.56 4.07
CA ASP A 170 10.55 -4.48 5.19
C ASP A 170 9.36 -4.14 6.11
N VAL A 171 9.13 -4.95 7.12
CA VAL A 171 8.00 -4.77 8.06
C VAL A 171 8.03 -3.39 8.72
N LYS A 172 9.23 -2.90 9.11
CA LYS A 172 9.38 -1.57 9.72
C LYS A 172 9.08 -0.46 8.71
N GLY A 173 9.62 -0.54 7.50
CA GLY A 173 9.37 0.43 6.43
C GLY A 173 7.90 0.51 6.05
N LYS A 174 7.19 -0.63 5.99
CA LYS A 174 5.74 -0.67 5.78
C LYS A 174 4.97 0.04 6.89
N ALA A 175 5.32 -0.21 8.16
CA ALA A 175 4.67 0.46 9.30
C ALA A 175 4.90 1.98 9.29
N GLU A 176 6.12 2.43 8.98
CA GLU A 176 6.45 3.85 8.83
C GLU A 176 5.65 4.48 7.68
N LEU A 177 5.60 3.84 6.51
CA LEU A 177 4.80 4.30 5.37
C LEU A 177 3.32 4.46 5.75
N MET A 178 2.72 3.45 6.41
CA MET A 178 1.31 3.53 6.84
C MET A 178 1.06 4.72 7.77
N THR A 179 1.99 5.00 8.69
CA THR A 179 1.91 6.15 9.59
C THR A 179 1.97 7.47 8.83
N ILE A 180 2.89 7.60 7.87
CA ILE A 180 3.03 8.77 7.00
C ILE A 180 1.76 9.00 6.18
N LEU A 181 1.20 7.96 5.55
CA LEU A 181 0.00 8.08 4.74
C LEU A 181 -1.22 8.51 5.58
N ARG A 182 -1.38 7.96 6.79
CA ARG A 182 -2.42 8.40 7.72
C ARG A 182 -2.25 9.86 8.13
N HIS A 183 -1.03 10.28 8.43
CA HIS A 183 -0.73 11.67 8.75
C HIS A 183 -1.10 12.60 7.57
N LEU A 184 -0.69 12.26 6.35
CA LEU A 184 -1.02 13.04 5.16
C LEU A 184 -2.54 13.13 4.93
N ALA A 185 -3.25 12.01 5.09
CA ALA A 185 -4.69 12.01 4.93
C ALA A 185 -5.37 12.84 6.03
N LYS A 186 -5.13 12.53 7.30
CA LYS A 186 -5.93 13.09 8.40
C LYS A 186 -5.50 14.50 8.82
N GLU A 187 -4.18 14.78 8.86
CA GLU A 187 -3.67 16.08 9.32
C GLU A 187 -3.47 17.08 8.18
N LYS A 188 -3.14 16.60 6.97
CA LYS A 188 -2.98 17.45 5.79
C LYS A 188 -4.20 17.50 4.88
N ASN A 189 -5.24 16.73 5.21
CA ASN A 189 -6.48 16.62 4.44
C ASN A 189 -6.25 16.24 2.96
N THR A 190 -5.18 15.44 2.70
CA THR A 190 -4.84 14.96 1.37
C THR A 190 -5.71 13.74 1.03
N ALA A 191 -6.36 13.72 -0.14
CA ALA A 191 -6.97 12.50 -0.66
C ALA A 191 -5.87 11.53 -1.08
N ILE A 192 -6.00 10.25 -0.75
CA ILE A 192 -5.00 9.24 -1.14
C ILE A 192 -5.70 8.10 -1.85
N ILE A 193 -5.25 7.77 -3.06
CA ILE A 193 -5.64 6.57 -3.79
C ILE A 193 -4.39 5.72 -3.97
N LEU A 194 -4.43 4.49 -3.47
CA LEU A 194 -3.26 3.60 -3.57
C LEU A 194 -3.65 2.18 -3.98
N SER A 195 -2.73 1.47 -4.63
CA SER A 195 -2.83 0.04 -4.87
C SER A 195 -2.02 -0.73 -3.83
N LEU A 196 -2.59 -1.82 -3.30
CA LEU A 196 -1.89 -2.72 -2.39
C LEU A 196 -2.15 -4.18 -2.79
N HIS A 197 -1.11 -5.01 -2.63
CA HIS A 197 -1.21 -6.46 -2.78
C HIS A 197 -1.42 -7.16 -1.44
N GLU A 198 -0.90 -6.57 -0.36
CA GLU A 198 -1.03 -7.12 0.99
C GLU A 198 -2.40 -6.78 1.58
N LEU A 199 -3.29 -7.78 1.60
CA LEU A 199 -4.67 -7.61 2.04
C LEU A 199 -4.80 -7.18 3.51
N ASP A 200 -3.92 -7.67 4.38
CA ASP A 200 -3.88 -7.30 5.80
C ASP A 200 -3.47 -5.83 6.01
N LEU A 201 -2.58 -5.30 5.18
CA LEU A 201 -2.22 -3.88 5.20
C LEU A 201 -3.35 -3.02 4.64
N ALA A 202 -3.96 -3.45 3.52
CA ALA A 202 -5.11 -2.78 2.93
C ALA A 202 -6.27 -2.69 3.94
N GLN A 203 -6.58 -3.79 4.63
CA GLN A 203 -7.62 -3.81 5.65
C GLN A 203 -7.37 -2.84 6.82
N LYS A 204 -6.10 -2.67 7.21
CA LYS A 204 -5.72 -1.79 8.33
C LYS A 204 -5.64 -0.33 7.95
N LEU A 205 -5.25 -0.02 6.71
CA LEU A 205 -4.96 1.36 6.29
C LEU A 205 -6.18 2.08 5.73
N SER A 206 -7.02 1.36 4.96
CA SER A 206 -8.06 1.96 4.12
C SER A 206 -9.23 2.53 4.92
N ASP A 207 -9.76 3.65 4.45
CA ASP A 207 -11.09 4.13 4.85
C ASP A 207 -12.18 3.53 3.92
N ALA A 208 -11.83 3.25 2.65
CA ALA A 208 -12.68 2.62 1.66
C ALA A 208 -11.85 1.79 0.67
N VAL A 209 -12.50 0.88 -0.02
CA VAL A 209 -11.85 -0.08 -0.93
C VAL A 209 -12.60 -0.15 -2.26
N VAL A 210 -11.86 -0.29 -3.35
CA VAL A 210 -12.37 -0.63 -4.68
C VAL A 210 -11.69 -1.93 -5.13
N CYS A 211 -12.50 -2.91 -5.49
CA CYS A 211 -12.02 -4.19 -6.01
C CYS A 211 -11.87 -4.10 -7.53
N VAL A 212 -10.66 -4.35 -8.02
CA VAL A 212 -10.35 -4.33 -9.46
C VAL A 212 -10.06 -5.76 -9.89
N SER A 213 -10.98 -6.34 -10.68
CA SER A 213 -10.82 -7.66 -11.30
C SER A 213 -10.31 -7.51 -12.74
N LEU A 214 -10.06 -8.63 -13.43
CA LEU A 214 -9.56 -8.61 -14.82
C LEU A 214 -10.56 -7.99 -15.82
N ASP A 215 -11.83 -7.94 -15.47
CA ASP A 215 -12.95 -7.62 -16.36
C ASP A 215 -13.92 -6.58 -15.78
N SER A 216 -13.71 -6.16 -14.52
CA SER A 216 -14.61 -5.20 -13.88
C SER A 216 -13.97 -4.47 -12.71
N VAL A 217 -14.54 -3.33 -12.37
CA VAL A 217 -14.22 -2.55 -11.16
C VAL A 217 -15.48 -2.43 -10.32
N SER A 218 -15.37 -2.71 -9.02
CA SER A 218 -16.52 -2.57 -8.11
C SER A 218 -16.84 -1.10 -7.83
N ASP A 219 -18.05 -0.84 -7.34
CA ASP A 219 -18.32 0.38 -6.60
C ASP A 219 -17.42 0.48 -5.35
N ILE A 220 -17.40 1.65 -4.72
CA ILE A 220 -16.73 1.83 -3.43
C ILE A 220 -17.39 0.95 -2.37
N MET A 221 -16.58 0.17 -1.70
CA MET A 221 -17.00 -0.72 -0.62
C MET A 221 -16.45 -0.24 0.72
N THR A 222 -17.19 -0.52 1.80
CA THR A 222 -16.60 -0.42 3.13
C THR A 222 -15.49 -1.46 3.28
N VAL A 223 -14.51 -1.20 4.14
CA VAL A 223 -13.43 -2.16 4.43
C VAL A 223 -14.02 -3.50 4.88
N LYS A 224 -15.07 -3.46 5.73
CA LYS A 224 -15.72 -4.66 6.24
C LYS A 224 -16.32 -5.51 5.11
N ASP A 225 -16.98 -4.89 4.13
CA ASP A 225 -17.62 -5.61 3.03
C ASP A 225 -16.59 -6.13 2.04
N ALA A 226 -15.60 -5.32 1.66
CA ALA A 226 -14.57 -5.71 0.71
C ALA A 226 -13.77 -6.93 1.17
N PHE A 227 -13.55 -7.08 2.49
CA PHE A 227 -12.79 -8.19 3.08
C PHE A 227 -13.66 -9.35 3.57
N GLN A 228 -14.95 -9.42 3.19
CA GLN A 228 -15.75 -10.63 3.36
C GLN A 228 -15.19 -11.76 2.51
N LYS A 229 -15.31 -12.99 3.01
CA LYS A 229 -14.79 -14.20 2.36
C LYS A 229 -15.21 -14.29 0.90
N GLU A 230 -16.50 -14.13 0.66
CA GLU A 230 -17.13 -14.25 -0.65
C GLU A 230 -16.54 -13.25 -1.66
N ASN A 231 -16.29 -12.01 -1.23
CA ASN A 231 -15.74 -10.95 -2.07
C ASN A 231 -14.26 -11.20 -2.40
N ILE A 232 -13.46 -11.63 -1.41
CA ILE A 232 -12.05 -11.98 -1.63
C ILE A 232 -11.93 -13.21 -2.54
N GLN A 233 -12.73 -14.26 -2.30
CA GLN A 233 -12.73 -15.44 -3.15
C GLN A 233 -13.10 -15.12 -4.59
N LYS A 234 -14.15 -14.30 -4.79
CA LYS A 234 -14.57 -13.86 -6.12
C LYS A 234 -13.49 -13.02 -6.80
N LEU A 235 -12.88 -12.06 -6.08
CA LEU A 235 -11.87 -11.15 -6.61
C LEU A 235 -10.62 -11.89 -7.09
N TYR A 236 -10.14 -12.85 -6.30
CA TYR A 236 -8.91 -13.60 -6.59
C TYR A 236 -9.16 -14.97 -7.22
N LYS A 237 -10.43 -15.34 -7.49
CA LYS A 237 -10.86 -16.64 -8.02
C LYS A 237 -10.36 -17.82 -7.17
N MET A 238 -10.45 -17.67 -5.83
CA MET A 238 -9.94 -18.64 -4.87
C MET A 238 -11.01 -19.66 -4.50
N SER A 239 -10.59 -20.92 -4.35
CA SER A 239 -11.42 -21.99 -3.75
C SER A 239 -11.59 -21.79 -2.24
N ASP A 240 -12.55 -22.50 -1.64
CA ASP A 240 -12.74 -22.53 -0.19
C ASP A 240 -11.51 -23.05 0.57
N GLU A 241 -10.82 -24.02 -0.01
CA GLU A 241 -9.62 -24.62 0.58
C GLU A 241 -8.46 -23.60 0.58
N GLU A 242 -8.21 -22.92 -0.55
CA GLU A 242 -7.18 -21.90 -0.67
C GLU A 242 -7.44 -20.72 0.28
N TYR A 243 -8.69 -20.26 0.36
CA TYR A 243 -9.05 -19.20 1.29
C TYR A 243 -8.82 -19.62 2.74
N THR A 244 -9.27 -20.83 3.12
CA THR A 244 -9.11 -21.37 4.47
C THR A 244 -7.63 -21.55 4.82
N PHE A 245 -6.81 -21.97 3.87
CA PHE A 245 -5.36 -22.11 4.06
C PHE A 245 -4.68 -20.78 4.37
N LEU A 246 -5.06 -19.70 3.66
CA LEU A 246 -4.43 -18.37 3.81
C LEU A 246 -5.02 -17.57 4.97
N PHE A 247 -6.33 -17.60 5.15
CA PHE A 247 -7.06 -16.71 6.07
C PHE A 247 -7.81 -17.46 7.18
N GLY A 248 -7.91 -18.79 7.10
CA GLY A 248 -8.53 -19.62 8.13
C GLY A 248 -7.78 -19.46 9.45
N LYS A 249 -8.53 -19.32 10.54
CA LYS A 249 -7.91 -19.40 11.87
C LYS A 249 -7.28 -20.78 11.98
N LYS A 250 -5.97 -20.86 12.20
CA LYS A 250 -5.34 -22.09 12.64
C LYS A 250 -6.05 -22.49 13.93
N GLU A 251 -6.95 -23.45 13.86
CA GLU A 251 -7.40 -24.09 15.09
C GLU A 251 -6.15 -24.59 15.80
N PRO A 252 -5.98 -24.25 17.07
CA PRO A 252 -4.91 -24.87 17.83
C PRO A 252 -5.10 -26.39 17.72
N PRO A 253 -4.03 -27.17 17.52
CA PRO A 253 -4.15 -28.60 17.40
C PRO A 253 -4.98 -29.12 18.57
N LYS A 254 -6.07 -29.84 18.29
CA LYS A 254 -6.89 -30.47 19.32
C LYS A 254 -6.07 -31.60 19.90
N PHE A 255 -5.25 -31.31 20.88
CA PHE A 255 -4.58 -32.33 21.65
C PHE A 255 -5.58 -32.93 22.62
N GLU A 256 -6.15 -34.05 22.24
CA GLU A 256 -6.97 -34.91 23.13
C GLU A 256 -6.08 -35.89 23.92
N HIS A 257 -5.06 -35.34 24.58
CA HIS A 257 -4.26 -36.17 25.49
C HIS A 257 -4.74 -35.92 26.93
N TYR A 258 -5.15 -37.00 27.56
CA TYR A 258 -5.55 -37.03 28.95
C TYR A 258 -4.52 -37.84 29.78
N ILE A 259 -4.04 -37.27 30.87
CA ILE A 259 -3.17 -37.98 31.81
C ILE A 259 -4.01 -38.37 33.02
N ARG A 260 -3.90 -39.62 33.44
CA ARG A 260 -4.56 -40.14 34.65
C ARG A 260 -3.70 -39.73 35.87
N SER A 261 -4.28 -38.92 36.75
CA SER A 261 -3.68 -38.57 38.04
C SER A 261 -4.61 -39.09 39.15
N GLY A 262 -4.30 -40.27 39.70
CA GLY A 262 -5.18 -40.97 40.62
C GLY A 262 -6.49 -41.42 39.97
N GLN A 263 -7.62 -41.05 40.56
CA GLN A 263 -8.95 -41.34 39.99
C GLN A 263 -9.45 -40.27 39.01
N LYS A 264 -8.70 -39.20 38.74
CA LYS A 264 -9.12 -38.10 37.85
C LYS A 264 -8.37 -38.16 36.52
N LEU A 265 -9.11 -37.98 35.41
CA LEU A 265 -8.57 -37.73 34.09
C LEU A 265 -8.33 -36.22 33.94
N LEU A 266 -7.08 -35.83 33.77
CA LEU A 266 -6.71 -34.43 33.54
C LEU A 266 -6.43 -34.22 32.04
N ARG A 267 -7.07 -33.23 31.45
CA ARG A 267 -6.82 -32.82 30.05
C ARG A 267 -5.50 -32.08 29.97
N CYS A 268 -4.56 -32.55 29.15
CA CYS A 268 -3.31 -31.82 28.89
C CYS A 268 -3.60 -30.62 27.99
N GLY A 269 -3.42 -29.43 28.56
CA GLY A 269 -3.41 -28.17 27.78
C GLY A 269 -1.98 -27.66 27.70
N TYR A 270 -1.51 -27.35 26.48
CA TYR A 270 -0.21 -26.69 26.33
C TYR A 270 -0.35 -25.20 26.58
N THR A 271 0.22 -24.71 27.70
CA THR A 271 0.61 -23.30 27.82
C THR A 271 2.05 -23.18 27.33
N THR A 272 2.49 -21.98 26.91
CA THR A 272 3.87 -21.72 26.48
C THR A 272 4.89 -22.17 27.53
N GLY A 273 4.57 -22.08 28.82
CA GLY A 273 5.40 -22.56 29.91
C GLY A 273 5.45 -24.08 30.00
N THR A 274 4.36 -24.78 29.71
CA THR A 274 4.31 -26.25 29.75
C THR A 274 5.13 -26.87 28.60
N CYS A 275 5.12 -26.26 27.41
CA CYS A 275 5.95 -26.68 26.29
C CYS A 275 7.46 -26.49 26.57
N ALA A 276 7.83 -25.39 27.21
CA ALA A 276 9.21 -25.13 27.60
C ALA A 276 9.68 -26.12 28.70
N ALA A 277 8.84 -26.41 29.68
CA ALA A 277 9.17 -27.37 30.76
C ALA A 277 9.30 -28.81 30.22
N LEU A 278 8.41 -29.24 29.32
CA LEU A 278 8.50 -30.58 28.69
C LEU A 278 9.73 -30.69 27.78
N GLY A 279 10.05 -29.62 27.02
CA GLY A 279 11.27 -29.56 26.19
C GLY A 279 12.53 -29.64 27.03
N ALA A 280 12.60 -28.91 28.14
CA ALA A 280 13.73 -28.93 29.07
C ALA A 280 13.87 -30.29 29.79
N ALA A 281 12.77 -30.89 30.25
CA ALA A 281 12.78 -32.22 30.88
C ALA A 281 13.17 -33.33 29.90
N GLY A 282 12.72 -33.23 28.61
CA GLY A 282 13.11 -34.16 27.56
C GLY A 282 14.57 -34.06 27.21
N ALA A 283 15.10 -32.85 27.07
CA ALA A 283 16.52 -32.59 26.80
C ALA A 283 17.41 -33.05 27.97
N ALA A 284 17.04 -32.77 29.20
CA ALA A 284 17.77 -33.23 30.39
C ALA A 284 17.79 -34.76 30.46
N ARG A 285 16.68 -35.43 30.23
CA ARG A 285 16.62 -36.88 30.24
C ARG A 285 17.47 -37.52 29.15
N LEU A 286 17.45 -36.97 27.94
CA LEU A 286 18.30 -37.41 26.82
C LEU A 286 19.78 -37.28 27.14
N LEU A 287 20.16 -36.16 27.75
CA LEU A 287 21.56 -35.86 28.16
C LEU A 287 22.04 -36.80 29.26
N PHE A 288 21.19 -37.11 30.26
CA PHE A 288 21.63 -37.93 31.43
C PHE A 288 21.39 -39.44 31.26
N THR A 289 20.48 -39.85 30.41
CA THR A 289 20.10 -41.27 30.30
C THR A 289 20.26 -41.86 28.91
N GLY A 290 20.48 -41.04 27.89
CA GLY A 290 20.54 -41.44 26.49
C GLY A 290 19.22 -41.96 25.91
N LYS A 291 18.14 -41.84 26.65
CA LYS A 291 16.80 -42.33 26.23
C LYS A 291 15.84 -41.14 26.05
N ALA A 292 15.22 -41.06 24.88
CA ALA A 292 14.13 -40.10 24.62
C ALA A 292 12.91 -40.41 25.49
N LEU A 293 12.14 -39.36 25.83
CA LEU A 293 10.79 -39.55 26.40
C LEU A 293 9.93 -40.30 25.40
N ALA A 294 9.33 -41.41 25.82
CA ALA A 294 8.29 -42.04 25.03
C ALA A 294 7.12 -41.04 24.88
N THR A 295 6.72 -40.80 23.64
CA THR A 295 5.56 -39.94 23.28
C THR A 295 4.26 -40.54 23.79
#